data_8dd57eaef90c21945000ad3cebffb456
#
_entry.id   8dd57eaef90c21945000ad3cebffb456
#
_cell.length_a   1.000
_cell.length_b   1.000
_cell.length_c   1.000
_cell.angle_alpha   90.00
_cell.angle_beta   90.00
_cell.angle_gamma   90.00
#
_symmetry.space_group_name_H-M   'P 1'
#
loop_
_entity.id
_entity.type
_entity.pdbx_description
1 polymer ?
#
loop_
_entity_poly.entity_id
_entity_poly.type
_entity_poly.pdbx_seq_one_letter_code
_entity_poly.pdbx_strand_id
1 'polypeptide(L)'
;MANKRKIIAEIQSPDEINFEYHVQVLIVGAGACGLTAALAANDNTNDILVLERDSILGGSTALSSGFVPAAQTKSQFFLGINDSAEIFSKDISNKAGKKQNKSLTSIVSVKCGEVLDWLGEKHGIEWQILDNFLYPGHSVHRMHAVPEKTGVGLINRLQTAVTDADIAVSTNSLVDTIFMSDDIVKGVRVQRPNNKHELISCDNLILACNGYGANNGLIRKHIPEMCDALYFGHAGNEGHAVLWGEQINANIIHLSGYQGHGSVATPHGILITWALMMEGGIQVNEQGMRFSNENQGYSEQSMHVLEQSNSIAWNVYDEKVHLLGKEFPDYQKAINSGAIKSAENATALAKLIGIDQKGFEKTLSLIEDFAMRKKVDKFGRQFMRNFAHNEKMFAIKVTGALFHTQGGLLVNDKAQVLKIDNTPFDNLFAGGGAACGVSGPDVSGYLSGNGLLTAFSLGGLAGWNASK
;
A
#
# COMPACT_ATOMS: atom_id res chain seq x y z
N MET A 1 30.38 -1.26 -8.00
CA MET A 1 29.55 -2.01 -7.03
C MET A 1 29.40 -1.12 -5.81
N ALA A 2 28.23 -0.52 -5.61
CA ALA A 2 27.98 0.27 -4.40
C ALA A 2 28.08 -0.67 -3.19
N ASN A 3 28.86 -0.30 -2.19
CA ASN A 3 28.95 -1.01 -0.92
C ASN A 3 27.52 -1.12 -0.36
N LYS A 4 26.92 -2.32 -0.40
CA LYS A 4 25.60 -2.55 0.19
C LYS A 4 25.77 -2.33 1.69
N ARG A 5 25.21 -1.24 2.22
CA ARG A 5 25.12 -0.97 3.66
C ARG A 5 24.49 -2.22 4.32
N LYS A 6 25.16 -2.78 5.33
CA LYS A 6 24.58 -3.87 6.12
C LYS A 6 23.37 -3.31 6.87
N ILE A 7 22.21 -3.93 6.70
CA ILE A 7 21.01 -3.60 7.49
C ILE A 7 21.30 -4.08 8.92
N ILE A 8 21.21 -3.18 9.88
CA ILE A 8 21.33 -3.48 11.30
C ILE A 8 19.93 -3.49 11.87
N ALA A 9 19.50 -4.62 12.41
CA ALA A 9 18.25 -4.81 13.13
C ALA A 9 18.52 -5.83 14.25
N GLU A 10 18.85 -5.34 15.43
CA GLU A 10 19.36 -6.16 16.53
C GLU A 10 18.40 -6.11 17.73
N ILE A 11 18.33 -7.20 18.46
CA ILE A 11 17.74 -7.28 19.80
C ILE A 11 18.92 -7.47 20.78
N GLN A 12 18.95 -6.64 21.80
CA GLN A 12 20.01 -6.69 22.81
C GLN A 12 19.41 -6.65 24.24
N SER A 13 20.17 -7.19 25.22
CA SER A 13 19.85 -6.98 26.64
C SER A 13 20.05 -5.51 27.02
N PRO A 14 19.24 -4.94 27.90
CA PRO A 14 19.44 -3.60 28.45
C PRO A 14 20.49 -3.55 29.56
N ASP A 15 21.12 -4.69 29.92
CA ASP A 15 22.14 -4.75 30.97
C ASP A 15 23.27 -3.77 30.66
N GLU A 16 23.65 -2.97 31.68
CA GLU A 16 24.69 -1.93 31.58
C GLU A 16 24.34 -0.76 30.62
N ILE A 17 23.12 -0.70 30.04
CA ILE A 17 22.67 0.40 29.19
C ILE A 17 22.19 1.56 30.07
N ASN A 18 22.74 2.75 29.82
CA ASN A 18 22.27 3.99 30.43
C ASN A 18 21.49 4.78 29.36
N PHE A 19 20.16 4.77 29.47
CA PHE A 19 19.29 5.53 28.58
C PHE A 19 19.38 7.03 28.88
N GLU A 20 19.50 7.83 27.83
CA GLU A 20 19.65 9.29 27.92
C GLU A 20 18.29 9.99 28.09
N TYR A 21 17.25 9.39 27.51
CA TYR A 21 15.90 9.93 27.47
C TYR A 21 14.90 8.82 27.80
N HIS A 22 13.73 9.23 28.29
CA HIS A 22 12.59 8.34 28.52
C HIS A 22 11.33 8.96 27.92
N VAL A 23 10.46 8.14 27.34
CA VAL A 23 9.11 8.53 26.91
C VAL A 23 8.12 7.41 27.19
N GLN A 24 6.87 7.77 27.46
CA GLN A 24 5.83 6.77 27.70
C GLN A 24 5.53 5.98 26.41
N VAL A 25 5.35 6.65 25.28
CA VAL A 25 5.05 5.99 24.00
C VAL A 25 6.08 6.37 22.94
N LEU A 26 6.83 5.38 22.47
CA LEU A 26 7.80 5.54 21.40
C LEU A 26 7.28 4.91 20.10
N ILE A 27 7.31 5.65 19.01
CA ILE A 27 6.77 5.22 17.71
C ILE A 27 7.89 5.23 16.67
N VAL A 28 8.09 4.11 15.96
CA VAL A 28 9.12 3.96 14.93
C VAL A 28 8.49 4.04 13.55
N GLY A 29 8.70 5.16 12.86
CA GLY A 29 8.19 5.48 11.52
C GLY A 29 7.07 6.53 11.53
N ALA A 30 7.22 7.56 10.68
CA ALA A 30 6.29 8.69 10.56
C ALA A 30 5.49 8.64 9.23
N GLY A 31 5.08 7.46 8.78
CA GLY A 31 4.06 7.27 7.75
C GLY A 31 2.64 7.38 8.32
N ALA A 32 1.61 7.09 7.51
CA ALA A 32 0.22 7.16 7.94
C ALA A 32 -0.04 6.38 9.25
N CYS A 33 0.54 5.18 9.39
CA CYS A 33 0.38 4.37 10.61
C CYS A 33 0.94 5.06 11.84
N GLY A 34 2.20 5.51 11.79
CA GLY A 34 2.86 6.11 12.95
C GLY A 34 2.27 7.45 13.35
N LEU A 35 1.91 8.32 12.40
CA LEU A 35 1.26 9.59 12.70
C LEU A 35 -0.16 9.40 13.24
N THR A 36 -0.92 8.42 12.73
CA THR A 36 -2.22 8.06 13.30
C THR A 36 -2.08 7.50 14.71
N ALA A 37 -1.06 6.66 14.95
CA ALA A 37 -0.78 6.14 16.30
C ALA A 37 -0.39 7.25 17.28
N ALA A 38 0.41 8.22 16.85
CA ALA A 38 0.80 9.37 17.66
C ALA A 38 -0.41 10.21 18.06
N LEU A 39 -1.28 10.55 17.11
CA LEU A 39 -2.53 11.27 17.37
C LEU A 39 -3.44 10.48 18.32
N ALA A 40 -3.54 9.16 18.13
CA ALA A 40 -4.36 8.30 18.98
C ALA A 40 -3.80 8.16 20.40
N ALA A 41 -2.49 8.08 20.56
CA ALA A 41 -1.84 8.07 21.87
C ALA A 41 -2.05 9.39 22.61
N ASN A 42 -2.08 10.50 21.88
CA ASN A 42 -2.29 11.84 22.46
C ASN A 42 -3.68 12.04 23.10
N ASP A 43 -4.62 11.11 22.88
CA ASP A 43 -5.88 11.10 23.61
C ASP A 43 -5.69 10.83 25.13
N ASN A 44 -4.60 10.17 25.52
CA ASN A 44 -4.36 9.72 26.88
C ASN A 44 -3.05 10.26 27.50
N THR A 45 -2.05 10.63 26.70
CA THR A 45 -0.75 11.12 27.18
C THR A 45 -0.14 12.13 26.21
N ASN A 46 0.69 13.03 26.74
CA ASN A 46 1.49 13.96 25.95
C ASN A 46 2.96 13.50 25.82
N ASP A 47 3.34 12.41 26.50
CA ASP A 47 4.72 11.90 26.51
C ASP A 47 4.93 10.90 25.37
N ILE A 48 4.99 11.44 24.15
CA ILE A 48 5.05 10.71 22.90
C ILE A 48 6.23 11.20 22.06
N LEU A 49 6.98 10.26 21.50
CA LEU A 49 8.03 10.56 20.52
C LEU A 49 7.89 9.70 19.29
N VAL A 50 7.83 10.34 18.12
CA VAL A 50 7.87 9.65 16.82
C VAL A 50 9.27 9.77 16.25
N LEU A 51 9.87 8.63 15.87
CA LEU A 51 11.19 8.54 15.24
C LEU A 51 11.04 8.25 13.74
N GLU A 52 11.55 9.14 12.89
CA GLU A 52 11.58 8.96 11.45
C GLU A 52 13.02 8.87 10.93
N ARG A 53 13.32 7.82 10.17
CA ARG A 53 14.67 7.59 9.62
C ARG A 53 15.11 8.65 8.62
N ASP A 54 14.18 9.20 7.86
CA ASP A 54 14.47 10.19 6.82
C ASP A 54 14.46 11.62 7.38
N SER A 55 14.95 12.54 6.60
CA SER A 55 14.92 13.97 6.93
C SER A 55 13.54 14.61 6.71
N ILE A 56 12.65 13.93 5.98
CA ILE A 56 11.32 14.38 5.60
C ILE A 56 10.33 13.26 5.89
N LEU A 57 9.18 13.59 6.44
CA LEU A 57 8.09 12.65 6.67
C LEU A 57 7.44 12.26 5.34
N GLY A 58 7.00 11.01 5.23
CA GLY A 58 6.33 10.58 4.00
C GLY A 58 6.27 9.06 3.84
N GLY A 59 7.41 8.43 3.70
CA GLY A 59 7.51 6.98 3.48
C GLY A 59 6.68 6.49 2.30
N SER A 60 6.16 5.28 2.37
CA SER A 60 5.29 4.71 1.34
C SER A 60 3.93 5.41 1.23
N THR A 61 3.48 6.10 2.27
CA THR A 61 2.21 6.87 2.24
C THR A 61 2.27 7.97 1.19
N ALA A 62 3.35 8.75 1.16
CA ALA A 62 3.53 9.83 0.18
C ALA A 62 3.65 9.31 -1.27
N LEU A 63 4.15 8.09 -1.46
CA LEU A 63 4.27 7.44 -2.78
C LEU A 63 2.96 6.82 -3.27
N SER A 64 1.96 6.67 -2.40
CA SER A 64 0.65 6.12 -2.73
C SER A 64 -0.29 7.16 -3.32
N SER A 65 -1.44 6.70 -3.84
CA SER A 65 -2.54 7.61 -4.21
C SER A 65 -3.26 8.22 -3.00
N GLY A 66 -2.97 7.77 -1.78
CA GLY A 66 -3.58 8.27 -0.55
C GLY A 66 -5.04 7.85 -0.33
N PHE A 67 -5.48 6.73 -0.93
CA PHE A 67 -6.87 6.27 -0.85
C PHE A 67 -7.03 5.21 0.24
N VAL A 68 -7.98 5.45 1.13
CA VAL A 68 -8.23 4.63 2.32
C VAL A 68 -9.62 3.99 2.21
N PRO A 69 -9.73 2.66 2.11
CA PRO A 69 -11.04 2.02 2.14
C PRO A 69 -11.56 1.92 3.58
N ALA A 70 -12.76 2.45 3.80
CA ALA A 70 -13.42 2.39 5.10
C ALA A 70 -14.92 2.22 4.92
N ALA A 71 -15.55 1.47 5.82
CA ALA A 71 -17.00 1.23 5.83
C ALA A 71 -17.66 1.97 7.00
N GLN A 72 -18.93 2.26 6.85
CA GLN A 72 -19.80 2.87 7.88
C GLN A 72 -19.34 4.27 8.34
N THR A 73 -18.70 5.02 7.45
CA THR A 73 -18.24 6.38 7.76
C THR A 73 -19.38 7.40 7.64
N LYS A 74 -19.23 8.52 8.33
CA LYS A 74 -20.14 9.66 8.18
C LYS A 74 -20.21 10.17 6.74
N SER A 75 -19.07 10.18 6.03
CA SER A 75 -19.02 10.56 4.61
C SER A 75 -19.88 9.64 3.74
N GLN A 76 -19.88 8.33 3.98
CA GLN A 76 -20.79 7.39 3.28
C GLN A 76 -22.25 7.66 3.62
N PHE A 77 -22.55 7.89 4.90
CA PHE A 77 -23.92 8.17 5.34
C PHE A 77 -24.49 9.42 4.66
N PHE A 78 -23.74 10.52 4.58
CA PHE A 78 -24.20 11.76 3.93
C PHE A 78 -24.42 11.61 2.42
N LEU A 79 -23.72 10.69 1.76
CA LEU A 79 -23.90 10.38 0.33
C LEU A 79 -24.94 9.27 0.09
N GLY A 80 -25.60 8.75 1.13
CA GLY A 80 -26.57 7.65 1.00
C GLY A 80 -25.94 6.32 0.58
N ILE A 81 -24.65 6.14 0.78
CA ILE A 81 -23.94 4.89 0.45
C ILE A 81 -24.17 3.90 1.60
N ASN A 82 -24.85 2.79 1.29
CA ASN A 82 -25.10 1.73 2.26
C ASN A 82 -23.95 0.73 2.25
N ASP A 83 -23.08 0.80 3.26
CA ASP A 83 -21.95 -0.10 3.47
C ASP A 83 -21.91 -0.58 4.93
N SER A 84 -21.24 -1.70 5.18
CA SER A 84 -21.04 -2.23 6.53
C SER A 84 -19.69 -2.95 6.66
N ALA A 85 -19.25 -3.11 7.91
CA ALA A 85 -18.04 -3.89 8.21
C ALA A 85 -18.15 -5.33 7.71
N GLU A 86 -19.34 -5.93 7.73
CA GLU A 86 -19.60 -7.28 7.23
C GLU A 86 -19.45 -7.35 5.70
N ILE A 87 -20.02 -6.37 4.96
CA ILE A 87 -19.89 -6.27 3.50
C ILE A 87 -18.41 -6.11 3.15
N PHE A 88 -17.70 -5.21 3.85
CA PHE A 88 -16.29 -4.96 3.62
C PHE A 88 -15.42 -6.19 3.95
N SER A 89 -15.63 -6.83 5.10
CA SER A 89 -14.95 -8.06 5.49
C SER A 89 -15.17 -9.19 4.48
N LYS A 90 -16.38 -9.27 3.89
CA LYS A 90 -16.70 -10.24 2.83
C LYS A 90 -15.92 -9.95 1.55
N ASP A 91 -15.80 -8.68 1.13
CA ASP A 91 -15.01 -8.29 -0.05
C ASP A 91 -13.52 -8.66 0.13
N ILE A 92 -12.94 -8.33 1.30
CA ILE A 92 -11.57 -8.73 1.66
C ILE A 92 -11.43 -10.25 1.59
N SER A 93 -12.35 -10.99 2.23
CA SER A 93 -12.33 -12.46 2.28
C SER A 93 -12.44 -13.10 0.90
N ASN A 94 -13.31 -12.58 0.05
CA ASN A 94 -13.48 -13.05 -1.33
C ASN A 94 -12.20 -12.82 -2.13
N LYS A 95 -11.61 -11.62 -2.03
CA LYS A 95 -10.38 -11.26 -2.75
C LYS A 95 -9.19 -12.09 -2.27
N ALA A 96 -9.04 -12.31 -0.97
CA ALA A 96 -7.98 -13.13 -0.37
C ALA A 96 -8.19 -14.66 -0.52
N GLY A 97 -9.24 -15.10 -1.24
CA GLY A 97 -9.54 -16.53 -1.39
C GLY A 97 -9.76 -17.25 -0.06
N LYS A 98 -10.21 -16.54 0.96
CA LYS A 98 -10.40 -17.02 2.35
C LYS A 98 -9.10 -17.45 3.07
N LYS A 99 -7.94 -16.98 2.59
CA LYS A 99 -6.62 -17.27 3.17
C LYS A 99 -6.12 -16.17 4.12
N GLN A 100 -6.86 -15.07 4.26
CA GLN A 100 -6.53 -13.97 5.18
C GLN A 100 -6.72 -14.37 6.65
N ASN A 101 -6.11 -13.60 7.55
CA ASN A 101 -6.42 -13.69 8.97
C ASN A 101 -7.83 -13.12 9.24
N LYS A 102 -8.78 -13.99 9.62
CA LYS A 102 -10.20 -13.62 9.78
C LYS A 102 -10.42 -12.65 10.95
N SER A 103 -9.73 -12.86 12.07
CA SER A 103 -9.84 -12.00 13.25
C SER A 103 -9.39 -10.58 12.90
N LEU A 104 -8.20 -10.45 12.31
CA LEU A 104 -7.67 -9.16 11.88
C LEU A 104 -8.56 -8.48 10.84
N THR A 105 -9.09 -9.23 9.87
CA THR A 105 -10.02 -8.70 8.85
C THR A 105 -11.26 -8.09 9.51
N SER A 106 -11.87 -8.78 10.48
CA SER A 106 -13.03 -8.28 11.21
C SER A 106 -12.71 -6.98 11.95
N ILE A 107 -11.56 -6.93 12.63
CA ILE A 107 -11.11 -5.77 13.38
C ILE A 107 -10.92 -4.55 12.47
N VAL A 108 -10.14 -4.68 11.40
CA VAL A 108 -9.82 -3.53 10.53
C VAL A 108 -11.02 -3.05 9.73
N SER A 109 -11.96 -3.96 9.38
CA SER A 109 -13.19 -3.58 8.67
C SER A 109 -14.11 -2.65 9.48
N VAL A 110 -14.08 -2.77 10.81
CA VAL A 110 -14.78 -1.87 11.74
C VAL A 110 -13.93 -0.62 12.01
N LYS A 111 -12.70 -0.84 12.46
CA LYS A 111 -11.87 0.22 13.04
C LYS A 111 -11.42 1.28 12.05
N CYS A 112 -11.28 0.96 10.77
CA CYS A 112 -10.88 1.97 9.80
C CYS A 112 -11.90 3.11 9.70
N GLY A 113 -13.20 2.80 9.64
CA GLY A 113 -14.25 3.83 9.61
C GLY A 113 -14.25 4.70 10.88
N GLU A 114 -14.16 4.06 12.04
CA GLU A 114 -14.07 4.78 13.33
C GLU A 114 -12.86 5.73 13.37
N VAL A 115 -11.69 5.27 12.89
CA VAL A 115 -10.46 6.09 12.86
C VAL A 115 -10.58 7.25 11.89
N LEU A 116 -11.15 7.05 10.69
CA LEU A 116 -11.32 8.15 9.73
C LEU A 116 -12.30 9.21 10.25
N ASP A 117 -13.43 8.81 10.83
CA ASP A 117 -14.39 9.73 11.42
C ASP A 117 -13.77 10.49 12.61
N TRP A 118 -13.03 9.80 13.49
CA TRP A 118 -12.32 10.43 14.60
C TRP A 118 -11.26 11.43 14.13
N LEU A 119 -10.46 11.10 13.09
CA LEU A 119 -9.50 12.02 12.49
C LEU A 119 -10.20 13.26 11.88
N GLY A 120 -11.37 13.07 11.28
CA GLY A 120 -12.18 14.17 10.77
C GLY A 120 -12.68 15.08 11.88
N GLU A 121 -13.25 14.51 12.94
CA GLU A 121 -13.89 15.25 14.03
C GLU A 121 -12.90 15.95 14.96
N LYS A 122 -11.83 15.24 15.33
CA LYS A 122 -10.88 15.73 16.32
C LYS A 122 -9.72 16.52 15.70
N HIS A 123 -9.29 16.14 14.50
CA HIS A 123 -8.10 16.68 13.87
C HIS A 123 -8.37 17.40 12.55
N GLY A 124 -9.64 17.58 12.15
CA GLY A 124 -10.03 18.36 10.99
C GLY A 124 -9.61 17.78 9.64
N ILE A 125 -9.32 16.48 9.56
CA ILE A 125 -8.98 15.84 8.29
C ILE A 125 -10.24 15.65 7.47
N GLU A 126 -10.35 16.36 6.36
CA GLU A 126 -11.50 16.29 5.45
C GLU A 126 -11.39 15.05 4.55
N TRP A 127 -12.48 14.26 4.51
CA TRP A 127 -12.57 13.06 3.69
C TRP A 127 -13.61 13.23 2.58
N GLN A 128 -13.24 12.84 1.37
CA GLN A 128 -14.12 12.74 0.20
C GLN A 128 -14.17 11.29 -0.27
N ILE A 129 -15.36 10.84 -0.72
CA ILE A 129 -15.51 9.50 -1.30
C ILE A 129 -15.26 9.57 -2.79
N LEU A 130 -14.50 8.59 -3.31
CA LEU A 130 -14.31 8.39 -4.74
C LEU A 130 -15.44 7.50 -5.25
N ASP A 131 -16.42 8.09 -5.93
CA ASP A 131 -17.62 7.42 -6.42
C ASP A 131 -17.70 7.33 -7.96
N ASN A 132 -16.69 7.84 -8.67
CA ASN A 132 -16.65 7.86 -10.13
C ASN A 132 -16.44 6.46 -10.75
N PHE A 133 -15.85 5.53 -10.01
CA PHE A 133 -15.64 4.14 -10.44
C PHE A 133 -15.47 3.22 -9.23
N LEU A 134 -15.73 1.92 -9.44
CA LEU A 134 -15.59 0.91 -8.40
C LEU A 134 -14.25 0.19 -8.54
N TYR A 135 -13.43 0.20 -7.48
CA TYR A 135 -12.15 -0.50 -7.48
C TYR A 135 -12.33 -2.03 -7.53
N PRO A 136 -11.40 -2.76 -8.17
CA PRO A 136 -11.49 -4.22 -8.28
C PRO A 136 -11.65 -4.91 -6.94
N GLY A 137 -12.67 -5.77 -6.84
CA GLY A 137 -12.97 -6.55 -5.65
C GLY A 137 -13.83 -5.84 -4.59
N HIS A 138 -14.04 -4.54 -4.69
CA HIS A 138 -15.00 -3.82 -3.84
C HIS A 138 -16.41 -3.94 -4.40
N SER A 139 -17.40 -4.17 -3.53
CA SER A 139 -18.83 -4.20 -3.88
C SER A 139 -19.55 -2.87 -3.65
N VAL A 140 -18.90 -1.93 -2.93
CA VAL A 140 -19.45 -0.63 -2.55
C VAL A 140 -18.37 0.45 -2.72
N HIS A 141 -18.77 1.69 -3.04
CA HIS A 141 -17.86 2.84 -3.01
C HIS A 141 -17.47 3.17 -1.58
N ARG A 142 -16.20 2.88 -1.23
CA ARG A 142 -15.66 3.08 0.13
C ARG A 142 -14.26 3.69 0.16
N MET A 143 -13.75 4.10 -0.99
CA MET A 143 -12.45 4.76 -1.03
C MET A 143 -12.57 6.21 -0.60
N HIS A 144 -11.96 6.52 0.55
CA HIS A 144 -11.83 7.87 1.07
C HIS A 144 -10.51 8.48 0.61
N ALA A 145 -10.54 9.74 0.28
CA ALA A 145 -9.36 10.52 -0.07
C ALA A 145 -9.45 11.90 0.59
N VAL A 146 -8.31 12.51 0.85
CA VAL A 146 -8.25 13.94 1.14
C VAL A 146 -8.53 14.74 -0.16
N PRO A 147 -8.92 16.02 -0.09
CA PRO A 147 -9.25 16.82 -1.28
C PRO A 147 -8.18 16.83 -2.37
N GLU A 148 -6.90 16.74 -1.99
CA GLU A 148 -5.76 16.68 -2.90
C GLU A 148 -5.68 15.38 -3.69
N LYS A 149 -6.36 14.32 -3.27
CA LYS A 149 -6.39 12.98 -3.88
C LYS A 149 -4.99 12.41 -4.15
N THR A 150 -4.06 12.64 -3.23
CA THR A 150 -2.66 12.17 -3.30
C THR A 150 -2.15 11.72 -1.94
N GLY A 151 -1.20 10.78 -1.92
CA GLY A 151 -0.51 10.35 -0.70
C GLY A 151 0.31 11.50 -0.05
N VAL A 152 0.84 12.41 -0.85
CA VAL A 152 1.51 13.63 -0.35
C VAL A 152 0.51 14.54 0.38
N GLY A 153 -0.67 14.77 -0.18
CA GLY A 153 -1.73 15.53 0.49
C GLY A 153 -2.15 14.88 1.81
N LEU A 154 -2.33 13.56 1.80
CA LEU A 154 -2.69 12.81 3.00
C LEU A 154 -1.63 12.94 4.10
N ILE A 155 -0.35 12.75 3.79
CA ILE A 155 0.72 12.83 4.79
C ILE A 155 0.89 14.26 5.33
N ASN A 156 0.73 15.28 4.48
CA ASN A 156 0.79 16.67 4.90
C ASN A 156 -0.32 17.02 5.90
N ARG A 157 -1.55 16.54 5.71
CA ARG A 157 -2.66 16.74 6.64
C ARG A 157 -2.42 16.03 7.98
N LEU A 158 -1.91 14.80 7.96
CA LEU A 158 -1.52 14.09 9.18
C LEU A 158 -0.38 14.80 9.91
N GLN A 159 0.61 15.30 9.19
CA GLN A 159 1.72 16.06 9.76
C GLN A 159 1.25 17.37 10.40
N THR A 160 0.34 18.09 9.75
CA THR A 160 -0.28 19.29 10.32
C THR A 160 -0.99 18.95 11.63
N ALA A 161 -1.84 17.90 11.63
CA ALA A 161 -2.55 17.47 12.82
C ALA A 161 -1.61 17.10 13.99
N VAL A 162 -0.50 16.40 13.71
CA VAL A 162 0.53 16.05 14.72
C VAL A 162 1.24 17.30 15.25
N THR A 163 1.51 18.28 14.37
CA THR A 163 2.11 19.56 14.76
C THR A 163 1.16 20.38 15.64
N ASP A 164 -0.11 20.46 15.27
CA ASP A 164 -1.14 21.19 16.01
C ASP A 164 -1.42 20.54 17.40
N ALA A 165 -1.18 19.23 17.52
CA ALA A 165 -1.27 18.48 18.76
C ALA A 165 0.01 18.56 19.63
N ASP A 166 1.03 19.32 19.21
CA ASP A 166 2.33 19.48 19.89
C ASP A 166 3.07 18.15 20.16
N ILE A 167 2.93 17.18 19.26
CA ILE A 167 3.58 15.86 19.35
C ILE A 167 4.99 15.93 18.78
N ALA A 168 5.99 15.46 19.54
CA ALA A 168 7.37 15.46 19.12
C ALA A 168 7.66 14.45 18.00
N VAL A 169 8.22 14.93 16.87
CA VAL A 169 8.68 14.10 15.76
C VAL A 169 10.16 14.36 15.51
N SER A 170 10.98 13.32 15.61
CA SER A 170 12.42 13.40 15.39
C SER A 170 12.79 12.73 14.07
N THR A 171 13.23 13.52 13.11
CA THR A 171 13.74 13.05 11.79
C THR A 171 15.22 12.67 11.86
N ASN A 172 15.74 12.03 10.80
CA ASN A 172 17.11 11.48 10.75
C ASN A 172 17.39 10.54 11.95
N SER A 173 16.42 9.70 12.30
CA SER A 173 16.37 8.88 13.51
C SER A 173 16.12 7.43 13.13
N LEU A 174 17.14 6.73 12.63
CA LEU A 174 17.03 5.33 12.29
C LEU A 174 17.14 4.48 13.55
N VAL A 175 16.07 3.81 13.94
CA VAL A 175 16.14 2.76 14.98
C VAL A 175 16.78 1.51 14.36
N ASP A 176 17.85 1.01 14.98
CA ASP A 176 18.59 -0.16 14.55
C ASP A 176 18.66 -1.27 15.60
N THR A 177 18.41 -0.96 16.87
CA THR A 177 18.43 -1.93 17.96
C THR A 177 17.24 -1.70 18.91
N ILE A 178 16.62 -2.78 19.35
CA ILE A 178 15.63 -2.78 20.43
C ILE A 178 16.26 -3.46 21.65
N PHE A 179 16.18 -2.84 22.81
CA PHE A 179 16.61 -3.43 24.07
C PHE A 179 15.41 -4.11 24.74
N MET A 180 15.56 -5.39 25.09
CA MET A 180 14.51 -6.19 25.70
C MET A 180 15.06 -7.04 26.85
N SER A 181 14.23 -7.23 27.90
CA SER A 181 14.44 -8.19 28.98
C SER A 181 13.10 -8.80 29.37
N ASP A 182 13.05 -10.12 29.54
CA ASP A 182 11.85 -10.86 29.95
C ASP A 182 10.61 -10.56 29.08
N ASP A 183 10.80 -10.54 27.76
CA ASP A 183 9.77 -10.21 26.74
C ASP A 183 9.21 -8.78 26.85
N ILE A 184 9.84 -7.90 27.62
CA ILE A 184 9.46 -6.50 27.77
C ILE A 184 10.48 -5.59 27.07
N VAL A 185 10.00 -4.73 26.19
CA VAL A 185 10.82 -3.67 25.60
C VAL A 185 11.21 -2.67 26.67
N LYS A 186 12.49 -2.29 26.72
CA LYS A 186 13.04 -1.28 27.64
C LYS A 186 13.43 0.01 26.93
N GLY A 187 13.67 -0.06 25.62
CA GLY A 187 14.04 1.10 24.83
C GLY A 187 14.68 0.71 23.49
N VAL A 188 15.24 1.70 22.84
CA VAL A 188 15.84 1.57 21.51
C VAL A 188 17.17 2.31 21.40
N ARG A 189 17.99 1.89 20.42
CA ARG A 189 19.11 2.67 19.95
C ARG A 189 18.71 3.36 18.63
N VAL A 190 18.95 4.66 18.59
CA VAL A 190 18.71 5.50 17.41
C VAL A 190 20.04 5.87 16.79
N GLN A 191 20.23 5.53 15.53
CA GLN A 191 21.37 5.98 14.74
C GLN A 191 21.06 7.36 14.14
N ARG A 192 21.90 8.33 14.43
CA ARG A 192 21.86 9.70 13.88
C ARG A 192 22.84 9.87 12.71
N PRO A 193 22.72 10.93 11.90
CA PRO A 193 23.78 11.33 10.99
C PRO A 193 25.12 11.48 11.72
N ASN A 194 26.23 11.22 11.02
CA ASN A 194 27.59 11.24 11.56
C ASN A 194 27.91 10.10 12.55
N ASN A 195 27.19 8.98 12.47
CA ASN A 195 27.41 7.79 13.33
C ASN A 195 27.24 8.06 14.84
N LYS A 196 26.52 9.09 15.23
CA LYS A 196 26.08 9.27 16.61
C LYS A 196 24.94 8.31 16.92
N HIS A 197 24.91 7.83 18.17
CA HIS A 197 23.83 7.01 18.68
C HIS A 197 23.21 7.71 19.88
N GLU A 198 21.89 7.54 20.03
CA GLU A 198 21.12 7.98 21.19
C GLU A 198 20.36 6.76 21.72
N LEU A 199 20.24 6.68 23.04
CA LEU A 199 19.60 5.58 23.75
C LEU A 199 18.34 6.12 24.42
N ILE A 200 17.18 5.64 23.98
CA ILE A 200 15.87 6.13 24.42
C ILE A 200 15.12 4.97 25.06
N SER A 201 14.75 5.11 26.35
CA SER A 201 13.85 4.16 27.00
C SER A 201 12.39 4.51 26.74
N CYS A 202 11.52 3.51 26.83
CA CYS A 202 10.09 3.72 26.68
C CYS A 202 9.29 2.71 27.49
N ASP A 203 8.07 3.10 27.90
CA ASP A 203 7.12 2.17 28.49
C ASP A 203 6.49 1.28 27.43
N ASN A 204 6.16 1.86 26.26
CA ASN A 204 5.53 1.17 25.14
C ASN A 204 6.20 1.52 23.81
N LEU A 205 6.40 0.51 22.95
CA LEU A 205 6.98 0.66 21.60
C LEU A 205 5.98 0.29 20.52
N ILE A 206 5.77 1.20 19.55
CA ILE A 206 4.93 0.96 18.36
C ILE A 206 5.81 0.87 17.12
N LEU A 207 5.79 -0.27 16.44
CA LEU A 207 6.46 -0.48 15.15
C LEU A 207 5.55 -0.08 13.99
N ALA A 208 5.84 1.06 13.39
CA ALA A 208 5.19 1.59 12.19
C ALA A 208 6.17 1.77 11.01
N CYS A 209 7.29 1.02 11.04
CA CYS A 209 8.44 1.14 10.14
C CYS A 209 8.29 0.38 8.81
N ASN A 210 7.06 0.00 8.46
CA ASN A 210 6.71 -0.68 7.21
C ASN A 210 7.32 -2.09 7.07
N GLY A 211 7.16 -2.69 5.87
CA GLY A 211 7.63 -4.05 5.54
C GLY A 211 9.04 -4.10 4.95
N TYR A 212 9.27 -5.04 4.04
CA TYR A 212 10.63 -5.39 3.57
C TYR A 212 10.82 -5.30 2.05
N GLY A 213 9.97 -4.53 1.33
CA GLY A 213 10.01 -4.46 -0.13
C GLY A 213 11.33 -3.97 -0.73
N ALA A 214 12.15 -3.21 0.03
CA ALA A 214 13.48 -2.77 -0.39
C ALA A 214 14.60 -3.76 -0.03
N ASN A 215 14.30 -4.84 0.72
CA ASN A 215 15.28 -5.82 1.13
C ASN A 215 15.35 -6.99 0.14
N ASN A 216 16.28 -6.93 -0.82
CA ASN A 216 16.44 -7.97 -1.83
C ASN A 216 16.68 -9.38 -1.25
N GLY A 217 17.24 -9.50 -0.04
CA GLY A 217 17.45 -10.79 0.63
C GLY A 217 16.11 -11.41 1.06
N LEU A 218 15.27 -10.61 1.72
CA LEU A 218 13.94 -11.04 2.14
C LEU A 218 13.00 -11.23 0.94
N ILE A 219 13.07 -10.39 -0.09
CA ILE A 219 12.31 -10.58 -1.34
C ILE A 219 12.68 -11.91 -1.98
N ARG A 220 13.99 -12.20 -2.14
CA ARG A 220 14.44 -13.49 -2.71
C ARG A 220 13.98 -14.70 -1.88
N LYS A 221 13.93 -14.56 -0.56
CA LYS A 221 13.50 -15.61 0.36
C LYS A 221 11.99 -15.86 0.31
N HIS A 222 11.18 -14.80 0.22
CA HIS A 222 9.74 -14.89 0.45
C HIS A 222 8.87 -14.57 -0.77
N ILE A 223 9.38 -13.79 -1.73
CA ILE A 223 8.66 -13.33 -2.95
C ILE A 223 9.62 -13.41 -4.16
N PRO A 224 10.16 -14.62 -4.46
CA PRO A 224 11.22 -14.77 -5.47
C PRO A 224 10.80 -14.31 -6.86
N GLU A 225 9.53 -14.39 -7.21
CA GLU A 225 8.96 -13.94 -8.47
C GLU A 225 9.08 -12.43 -8.71
N MET A 226 9.30 -11.64 -7.64
CA MET A 226 9.45 -10.19 -7.72
C MET A 226 10.90 -9.71 -7.60
N CYS A 227 11.89 -10.62 -7.63
CA CYS A 227 13.30 -10.26 -7.46
C CYS A 227 13.83 -9.26 -8.49
N ASP A 228 13.37 -9.38 -9.73
CA ASP A 228 13.78 -8.55 -10.87
C ASP A 228 12.75 -7.47 -11.21
N ALA A 229 11.66 -7.37 -10.45
CA ALA A 229 10.66 -6.34 -10.63
C ALA A 229 11.15 -4.96 -10.17
N LEU A 230 10.63 -3.90 -10.79
CA LEU A 230 10.80 -2.56 -10.28
C LEU A 230 10.20 -2.47 -8.86
N TYR A 231 11.00 -2.07 -7.87
CA TYR A 231 10.47 -1.72 -6.57
C TYR A 231 9.97 -0.28 -6.60
N PHE A 232 8.66 -0.09 -6.43
CA PHE A 232 7.97 1.20 -6.47
C PHE A 232 7.48 1.63 -5.06
N GLY A 233 8.22 1.23 -4.04
CA GLY A 233 7.99 1.60 -2.65
C GLY A 233 9.12 2.45 -2.10
N HIS A 234 9.04 2.76 -0.82
CA HIS A 234 10.05 3.56 -0.13
C HIS A 234 11.33 2.75 0.12
N ALA A 235 12.49 3.29 -0.24
CA ALA A 235 13.80 2.62 -0.12
C ALA A 235 14.18 2.22 1.33
N GLY A 236 13.55 2.85 2.32
CA GLY A 236 13.71 2.54 3.73
C GLY A 236 12.96 1.30 4.23
N ASN A 237 12.14 0.66 3.40
CA ASN A 237 11.40 -0.54 3.77
C ASN A 237 12.30 -1.78 3.76
N GLU A 238 13.24 -1.83 4.67
CA GLU A 238 14.31 -2.84 4.74
C GLU A 238 13.96 -4.05 5.61
N GLY A 239 12.76 -4.07 6.22
CA GLY A 239 12.24 -5.23 6.95
C GLY A 239 12.68 -5.31 8.42
N HIS A 240 13.00 -4.20 9.05
CA HIS A 240 13.43 -4.18 10.46
C HIS A 240 12.45 -4.89 11.39
N ALA A 241 11.13 -4.65 11.25
CA ALA A 241 10.11 -5.31 12.06
C ALA A 241 10.15 -6.85 11.93
N VAL A 242 10.34 -7.38 10.71
CA VAL A 242 10.48 -8.83 10.48
C VAL A 242 11.76 -9.37 11.10
N LEU A 243 12.89 -8.66 10.90
CA LEU A 243 14.20 -9.06 11.41
C LEU A 243 14.26 -9.04 12.95
N TRP A 244 13.65 -8.06 13.61
CA TRP A 244 13.50 -8.05 15.07
C TRP A 244 12.56 -9.16 15.54
N GLY A 245 11.42 -9.33 14.86
CA GLY A 245 10.44 -10.36 15.18
C GLY A 245 11.00 -11.78 15.13
N GLU A 246 11.86 -12.09 14.15
CA GLU A 246 12.56 -13.39 14.05
C GLU A 246 13.45 -13.66 15.29
N GLN A 247 14.05 -12.61 15.87
CA GLN A 247 14.95 -12.74 17.04
C GLN A 247 14.22 -12.91 18.37
N ILE A 248 12.98 -12.40 18.48
CA ILE A 248 12.18 -12.45 19.72
C ILE A 248 11.11 -13.54 19.69
N ASN A 249 11.13 -14.44 18.72
CA ASN A 249 10.09 -15.46 18.52
C ASN A 249 8.68 -14.87 18.38
N ALA A 250 8.55 -13.72 17.71
CA ALA A 250 7.25 -13.18 17.33
C ALA A 250 6.60 -14.05 16.26
N ASN A 251 5.29 -14.12 16.25
CA ASN A 251 4.53 -14.80 15.20
C ASN A 251 4.53 -13.95 13.93
N ILE A 252 5.18 -14.43 12.88
CA ILE A 252 5.34 -13.72 11.59
C ILE A 252 4.65 -14.55 10.52
N ILE A 253 3.66 -13.97 9.84
CA ILE A 253 2.86 -14.72 8.87
C ILE A 253 2.72 -13.99 7.54
N HIS A 254 2.33 -14.75 6.50
CA HIS A 254 2.00 -14.28 5.17
C HIS A 254 3.13 -13.51 4.46
N LEU A 255 4.40 -13.84 4.74
CA LEU A 255 5.55 -13.13 4.14
C LEU A 255 5.59 -13.22 2.61
N SER A 256 4.89 -14.16 1.97
CA SER A 256 4.73 -14.22 0.51
C SER A 256 3.64 -13.30 -0.05
N GLY A 257 2.85 -12.65 0.83
CA GLY A 257 1.82 -11.70 0.41
C GLY A 257 2.40 -10.32 0.06
N TYR A 258 1.96 -9.75 -1.04
CA TYR A 258 2.40 -8.42 -1.46
C TYR A 258 1.38 -7.70 -2.35
N GLN A 259 1.55 -6.40 -2.51
CA GLN A 259 0.91 -5.61 -3.55
C GLN A 259 1.88 -5.47 -4.72
N GLY A 260 1.48 -6.03 -5.86
CA GLY A 260 2.03 -5.67 -7.14
C GLY A 260 1.24 -4.57 -7.85
N HIS A 261 1.76 -4.05 -8.95
CA HIS A 261 1.01 -3.18 -9.85
C HIS A 261 1.47 -3.38 -11.29
N GLY A 262 0.56 -3.82 -12.17
CA GLY A 262 0.85 -4.10 -13.57
C GLY A 262 0.82 -2.87 -14.49
N SER A 263 0.93 -1.65 -13.94
CA SER A 263 0.79 -0.44 -14.75
C SER A 263 1.66 0.70 -14.21
N VAL A 264 2.99 0.50 -14.27
CA VAL A 264 3.97 1.58 -14.05
C VAL A 264 4.58 1.96 -15.39
N ALA A 265 4.41 3.21 -15.81
CA ALA A 265 4.93 3.71 -17.08
C ALA A 265 6.45 3.61 -17.14
N THR A 266 6.97 2.91 -18.13
CA THR A 266 8.42 2.71 -18.32
C THR A 266 8.92 3.40 -19.59
N PRO A 267 10.09 4.09 -19.54
CA PRO A 267 11.05 4.21 -18.44
C PRO A 267 10.73 5.36 -17.44
N HIS A 268 9.57 5.94 -17.49
CA HIS A 268 9.23 7.19 -16.76
C HIS A 268 9.07 7.00 -15.24
N GLY A 269 8.82 5.78 -14.75
CA GLY A 269 8.62 5.52 -13.32
C GLY A 269 7.36 6.21 -12.76
N ILE A 270 6.27 6.27 -13.52
CA ILE A 270 5.02 6.92 -13.14
C ILE A 270 3.93 5.87 -12.96
N LEU A 271 3.27 5.88 -11.82
CA LEU A 271 2.09 5.05 -11.59
C LEU A 271 0.95 5.49 -12.52
N ILE A 272 0.38 4.55 -13.26
CA ILE A 272 -0.81 4.80 -14.09
C ILE A 272 -2.02 4.20 -13.39
N THR A 273 -3.01 5.03 -13.13
CA THR A 273 -4.25 4.63 -12.46
C THR A 273 -4.90 3.42 -13.12
N TRP A 274 -5.33 2.44 -12.30
CA TRP A 274 -6.03 1.27 -12.81
C TRP A 274 -7.46 1.56 -13.30
N ALA A 275 -7.99 2.74 -13.00
CA ALA A 275 -9.27 3.20 -13.54
C ALA A 275 -9.33 3.09 -15.06
N LEU A 276 -8.20 3.28 -15.77
CA LEU A 276 -8.15 3.09 -17.23
C LEU A 276 -8.59 1.69 -17.66
N MET A 277 -8.14 0.64 -16.92
CA MET A 277 -8.49 -0.76 -17.23
C MET A 277 -9.93 -1.07 -16.83
N MET A 278 -10.40 -0.56 -15.70
CA MET A 278 -11.77 -0.78 -15.21
C MET A 278 -12.79 -0.13 -16.13
N GLU A 279 -12.46 1.03 -16.71
CA GLU A 279 -13.33 1.78 -17.63
C GLU A 279 -13.18 1.39 -19.11
N GLY A 280 -12.55 0.26 -19.37
CA GLY A 280 -12.55 -0.39 -20.70
C GLY A 280 -11.19 -0.45 -21.40
N GLY A 281 -10.12 0.08 -20.81
CA GLY A 281 -8.77 -0.13 -21.33
C GLY A 281 -8.37 -1.62 -21.32
N ILE A 282 -7.37 -1.97 -22.09
CA ILE A 282 -6.80 -3.33 -22.19
C ILE A 282 -5.29 -3.28 -22.07
N GLN A 283 -4.69 -4.42 -21.76
CA GLN A 283 -3.24 -4.59 -21.90
C GLN A 283 -2.91 -5.56 -23.04
N VAL A 284 -1.96 -5.16 -23.88
CA VAL A 284 -1.46 -5.99 -24.97
C VAL A 284 0.06 -6.11 -24.90
N ASN A 285 0.57 -7.26 -25.34
CA ASN A 285 2.01 -7.53 -25.49
C ASN A 285 2.54 -7.12 -26.87
N GLU A 286 3.82 -7.38 -27.14
CA GLU A 286 4.48 -7.08 -28.43
C GLU A 286 3.79 -7.77 -29.62
N GLN A 287 3.11 -8.90 -29.41
CA GLN A 287 2.33 -9.60 -30.42
C GLN A 287 0.92 -8.98 -30.64
N GLY A 288 0.62 -7.85 -30.00
CA GLY A 288 -0.68 -7.20 -30.07
C GLY A 288 -1.80 -7.97 -29.38
N MET A 289 -1.47 -8.94 -28.54
CA MET A 289 -2.43 -9.86 -27.93
C MET A 289 -2.62 -9.55 -26.44
N ARG A 290 -3.86 -9.66 -25.97
CA ARG A 290 -4.17 -9.69 -24.53
C ARG A 290 -3.71 -11.03 -23.94
N PHE A 291 -3.27 -10.99 -22.70
CA PHE A 291 -2.65 -12.14 -22.02
C PHE A 291 -3.29 -12.48 -20.67
N SER A 292 -4.25 -11.67 -20.18
CA SER A 292 -4.91 -11.89 -18.89
C SER A 292 -6.27 -11.17 -18.80
N ASN A 293 -6.93 -11.26 -17.65
CA ASN A 293 -8.13 -10.52 -17.31
C ASN A 293 -7.77 -9.28 -16.47
N GLU A 294 -7.75 -8.13 -17.07
CA GLU A 294 -7.39 -6.87 -16.43
C GLU A 294 -8.37 -6.45 -15.32
N ASN A 295 -9.60 -7.01 -15.31
CA ASN A 295 -10.58 -6.71 -14.26
C ASN A 295 -10.36 -7.51 -12.96
N GLN A 296 -9.47 -8.49 -12.95
CA GLN A 296 -9.13 -9.21 -11.70
C GLN A 296 -8.44 -8.30 -10.70
N GLY A 297 -7.56 -7.41 -11.16
CA GLY A 297 -6.89 -6.41 -10.34
C GLY A 297 -5.47 -6.11 -10.81
N TYR A 298 -4.98 -4.98 -10.35
CA TYR A 298 -3.66 -4.50 -10.74
C TYR A 298 -2.52 -5.27 -10.06
N SER A 299 -2.80 -5.91 -8.93
CA SER A 299 -1.78 -6.63 -8.16
C SER A 299 -1.37 -7.90 -8.89
N GLU A 300 -2.33 -8.75 -9.25
CA GLU A 300 -2.11 -9.96 -10.04
C GLU A 300 -1.52 -9.63 -11.41
N GLN A 301 -1.98 -8.53 -11.98
CA GLN A 301 -1.55 -8.08 -13.30
C GLN A 301 -0.05 -7.75 -13.35
N SER A 302 0.57 -7.41 -12.22
CA SER A 302 2.03 -7.22 -12.17
C SER A 302 2.80 -8.45 -12.65
N MET A 303 2.37 -9.64 -12.23
CA MET A 303 2.98 -10.91 -12.63
C MET A 303 2.78 -11.17 -14.13
N HIS A 304 1.54 -11.00 -14.59
CA HIS A 304 1.23 -11.22 -16.00
C HIS A 304 2.00 -10.29 -16.94
N VAL A 305 2.29 -9.05 -16.52
CA VAL A 305 3.13 -8.12 -17.29
C VAL A 305 4.61 -8.55 -17.25
N LEU A 306 5.12 -8.97 -16.08
CA LEU A 306 6.50 -9.42 -15.94
C LEU A 306 6.80 -10.70 -16.76
N GLU A 307 5.78 -11.54 -16.97
CA GLU A 307 5.86 -12.74 -17.83
C GLU A 307 5.93 -12.44 -19.32
N GLN A 308 5.62 -11.20 -19.76
CA GLN A 308 5.71 -10.82 -21.18
C GLN A 308 7.16 -10.53 -21.58
N SER A 309 7.42 -10.56 -22.91
CA SER A 309 8.73 -10.21 -23.47
C SER A 309 9.25 -8.90 -22.89
N ASN A 310 10.51 -8.89 -22.47
CA ASN A 310 11.16 -7.72 -21.86
C ASN A 310 10.45 -7.19 -20.60
N SER A 311 9.55 -7.97 -19.99
CA SER A 311 8.74 -7.58 -18.82
C SER A 311 7.93 -6.30 -19.03
N ILE A 312 7.39 -6.13 -20.25
CA ILE A 312 6.60 -4.96 -20.64
C ILE A 312 5.27 -5.35 -21.29
N ALA A 313 4.32 -4.43 -21.17
CA ALA A 313 3.06 -4.44 -21.90
C ALA A 313 2.70 -3.02 -22.33
N TRP A 314 1.63 -2.88 -23.09
CA TRP A 314 1.04 -1.61 -23.46
C TRP A 314 -0.38 -1.52 -22.90
N ASN A 315 -0.66 -0.51 -22.08
CA ASN A 315 -2.03 -0.08 -21.81
C ASN A 315 -2.57 0.57 -23.05
N VAL A 316 -3.68 0.08 -23.57
CA VAL A 316 -4.35 0.65 -24.75
C VAL A 316 -5.78 1.00 -24.40
N TYR A 317 -6.22 2.18 -24.83
CA TYR A 317 -7.55 2.72 -24.49
C TYR A 317 -7.95 3.82 -25.51
N ASP A 318 -9.23 4.19 -25.46
CA ASP A 318 -9.82 5.23 -26.30
C ASP A 318 -9.80 6.63 -25.67
N GLU A 319 -10.39 7.59 -26.36
CA GLU A 319 -10.42 8.99 -25.91
C GLU A 319 -11.27 9.17 -24.64
N LYS A 320 -12.37 8.42 -24.49
CA LYS A 320 -13.20 8.48 -23.26
C LYS A 320 -12.38 8.14 -22.04
N VAL A 321 -11.60 7.05 -22.11
CA VAL A 321 -10.71 6.63 -21.01
C VAL A 321 -9.54 7.59 -20.83
N HIS A 322 -9.03 8.18 -21.93
CA HIS A 322 -8.03 9.25 -21.83
C HIS A 322 -8.54 10.46 -21.06
N LEU A 323 -9.77 10.88 -21.28
CA LEU A 323 -10.38 12.00 -20.58
C LEU A 323 -10.55 11.69 -19.07
N LEU A 324 -11.02 10.47 -18.74
CA LEU A 324 -11.06 10.02 -17.35
C LEU A 324 -9.65 10.04 -16.71
N GLY A 325 -8.65 9.57 -17.44
CA GLY A 325 -7.27 9.59 -16.95
C GLY A 325 -6.80 10.97 -16.49
N LYS A 326 -7.21 12.04 -17.16
CA LYS A 326 -6.84 13.42 -16.84
C LYS A 326 -7.33 13.89 -15.47
N GLU A 327 -8.28 13.21 -14.85
CA GLU A 327 -8.71 13.51 -13.47
C GLU A 327 -7.68 13.10 -12.41
N PHE A 328 -6.67 12.29 -12.80
CA PHE A 328 -5.65 11.78 -11.90
C PHE A 328 -4.31 12.51 -12.08
N PRO A 329 -3.73 13.07 -11.00
CA PRO A 329 -2.47 13.82 -11.06
C PRO A 329 -1.30 13.05 -11.69
N ASP A 330 -1.17 11.75 -11.40
CA ASP A 330 -0.09 10.93 -11.95
C ASP A 330 -0.26 10.72 -13.47
N TYR A 331 -1.49 10.60 -13.95
CA TYR A 331 -1.74 10.53 -15.39
C TYR A 331 -1.41 11.85 -16.09
N GLN A 332 -1.65 13.00 -15.45
CA GLN A 332 -1.22 14.31 -15.96
C GLN A 332 0.32 14.41 -16.03
N LYS A 333 1.03 13.86 -15.05
CA LYS A 333 2.50 13.74 -15.11
C LYS A 333 2.93 12.87 -16.30
N ALA A 334 2.20 11.76 -16.57
CA ALA A 334 2.49 10.91 -17.73
C ALA A 334 2.27 11.62 -19.05
N ILE A 335 1.25 12.48 -19.18
CA ILE A 335 1.07 13.36 -20.35
C ILE A 335 2.28 14.28 -20.51
N ASN A 336 2.64 15.00 -19.46
CA ASN A 336 3.70 16.00 -19.48
C ASN A 336 5.09 15.41 -19.75
N SER A 337 5.32 14.16 -19.33
CA SER A 337 6.57 13.42 -19.59
C SER A 337 6.65 12.80 -20.99
N GLY A 338 5.59 12.87 -21.81
CA GLY A 338 5.51 12.23 -23.12
C GLY A 338 5.39 10.69 -23.08
N ALA A 339 5.00 10.11 -21.93
CA ALA A 339 4.78 8.68 -21.78
C ALA A 339 3.61 8.17 -22.61
N ILE A 340 2.62 9.03 -22.88
CA ILE A 340 1.41 8.68 -23.63
C ILE A 340 1.64 8.84 -25.11
N LYS A 341 1.38 7.78 -25.87
CA LYS A 341 1.36 7.77 -27.34
C LYS A 341 -0.08 7.81 -27.81
N SER A 342 -0.34 8.47 -28.95
CA SER A 342 -1.67 8.48 -29.56
C SER A 342 -1.59 8.43 -31.08
N ALA A 343 -2.61 7.83 -31.69
CA ALA A 343 -2.77 7.78 -33.15
C ALA A 343 -4.26 7.78 -33.52
N GLU A 344 -4.57 8.16 -34.75
CA GLU A 344 -5.94 8.36 -35.25
C GLU A 344 -6.75 7.05 -35.39
N ASN A 345 -6.09 5.91 -35.35
CA ASN A 345 -6.72 4.58 -35.43
C ASN A 345 -5.79 3.46 -34.92
N ALA A 346 -6.31 2.26 -34.78
CA ALA A 346 -5.60 1.08 -34.29
C ALA A 346 -4.35 0.73 -35.11
N THR A 347 -4.44 0.76 -36.42
CA THR A 347 -3.32 0.43 -37.34
C THR A 347 -2.16 1.41 -37.16
N ALA A 348 -2.45 2.70 -37.13
CA ALA A 348 -1.45 3.74 -36.90
C ALA A 348 -0.83 3.65 -35.50
N LEU A 349 -1.64 3.30 -34.48
CA LEU A 349 -1.13 3.12 -33.10
C LEU A 349 -0.20 1.91 -33.03
N ALA A 350 -0.57 0.76 -33.57
CA ALA A 350 0.27 -0.45 -33.58
C ALA A 350 1.64 -0.17 -34.21
N LYS A 351 1.68 0.54 -35.34
CA LYS A 351 2.91 0.96 -36.01
C LYS A 351 3.73 1.92 -35.12
N LEU A 352 3.07 2.90 -34.49
CA LEU A 352 3.74 3.91 -33.63
C LEU A 352 4.42 3.27 -32.43
N ILE A 353 3.78 2.30 -31.77
CA ILE A 353 4.28 1.64 -30.56
C ILE A 353 5.09 0.36 -30.83
N GLY A 354 5.15 -0.08 -32.10
CA GLY A 354 5.99 -1.20 -32.52
C GLY A 354 5.47 -2.58 -32.12
N ILE A 355 4.15 -2.78 -32.08
CA ILE A 355 3.52 -4.08 -31.84
C ILE A 355 3.02 -4.73 -33.14
N ASP A 356 2.76 -6.06 -33.13
CA ASP A 356 2.20 -6.75 -34.29
C ASP A 356 0.81 -6.24 -34.61
N GLN A 357 0.69 -5.62 -35.79
CA GLN A 357 -0.55 -5.02 -36.25
C GLN A 357 -1.68 -6.06 -36.39
N LYS A 358 -1.37 -7.23 -37.00
CA LYS A 358 -2.40 -8.27 -37.28
C LYS A 358 -2.93 -8.86 -35.96
N GLY A 359 -2.05 -9.12 -35.00
CA GLY A 359 -2.42 -9.58 -33.66
C GLY A 359 -3.27 -8.56 -32.93
N PHE A 360 -2.93 -7.26 -33.07
CA PHE A 360 -3.70 -6.19 -32.43
C PHE A 360 -5.09 -6.02 -33.04
N GLU A 361 -5.20 -5.98 -34.38
CA GLU A 361 -6.49 -5.93 -35.09
C GLU A 361 -7.38 -7.13 -34.72
N LYS A 362 -6.80 -8.34 -34.65
CA LYS A 362 -7.53 -9.54 -34.22
C LYS A 362 -8.01 -9.39 -32.75
N THR A 363 -7.18 -8.86 -31.89
CA THR A 363 -7.54 -8.61 -30.47
C THR A 363 -8.75 -7.68 -30.37
N LEU A 364 -8.76 -6.57 -31.12
CA LEU A 364 -9.85 -5.61 -31.09
C LEU A 364 -11.14 -6.21 -31.70
N SER A 365 -11.06 -6.97 -32.81
CA SER A 365 -12.21 -7.65 -33.42
C SER A 365 -12.84 -8.68 -32.46
N LEU A 366 -12.02 -9.41 -31.69
CA LEU A 366 -12.52 -10.33 -30.66
C LEU A 366 -13.24 -9.59 -29.52
N ILE A 367 -12.71 -8.46 -29.07
CA ILE A 367 -13.36 -7.64 -28.05
C ILE A 367 -14.72 -7.14 -28.50
N GLU A 368 -14.81 -6.67 -29.77
CA GLU A 368 -16.07 -6.25 -30.38
C GLU A 368 -17.09 -7.39 -30.39
N ASP A 369 -16.69 -8.59 -30.85
CA ASP A 369 -17.56 -9.77 -30.88
C ASP A 369 -18.05 -10.17 -29.47
N PHE A 370 -17.17 -10.17 -28.46
CA PHE A 370 -17.54 -10.45 -27.07
C PHE A 370 -18.48 -9.41 -26.49
N ALA A 371 -18.25 -8.12 -26.76
CA ALA A 371 -19.09 -7.03 -26.29
C ALA A 371 -20.50 -7.11 -26.91
N MET A 372 -20.60 -7.30 -28.23
CA MET A 372 -21.87 -7.45 -28.96
C MET A 372 -22.67 -8.65 -28.45
N ARG A 373 -22.02 -9.78 -28.22
CA ARG A 373 -22.67 -11.02 -27.76
C ARG A 373 -22.89 -11.08 -26.27
N LYS A 374 -22.41 -10.09 -25.48
CA LYS A 374 -22.41 -10.08 -24.02
C LYS A 374 -21.80 -11.36 -23.40
N LYS A 375 -20.74 -11.87 -24.02
CA LYS A 375 -20.03 -13.07 -23.57
C LYS A 375 -18.73 -12.70 -22.85
N VAL A 376 -18.29 -13.58 -21.99
CA VAL A 376 -16.95 -13.50 -21.39
C VAL A 376 -15.91 -14.06 -22.37
N ASP A 377 -14.72 -13.49 -22.38
CA ASP A 377 -13.60 -13.96 -23.16
C ASP A 377 -12.92 -15.20 -22.53
N LYS A 378 -11.86 -15.69 -23.17
CA LYS A 378 -11.08 -16.83 -22.68
C LYS A 378 -10.39 -16.60 -21.32
N PHE A 379 -10.27 -15.34 -20.88
CA PHE A 379 -9.69 -14.97 -19.59
C PHE A 379 -10.76 -14.69 -18.52
N GLY A 380 -12.06 -14.78 -18.89
CA GLY A 380 -13.18 -14.50 -17.99
C GLY A 380 -13.55 -13.03 -17.89
N ARG A 381 -13.06 -12.15 -18.77
CA ARG A 381 -13.45 -10.75 -18.83
C ARG A 381 -14.72 -10.57 -19.68
N GLN A 382 -15.69 -9.82 -19.13
CA GLN A 382 -16.85 -9.33 -19.88
C GLN A 382 -16.58 -7.89 -20.33
N PHE A 383 -16.73 -7.64 -21.64
CA PHE A 383 -16.61 -6.31 -22.19
C PHE A 383 -17.98 -5.65 -22.24
N MET A 384 -18.08 -4.46 -21.63
CA MET A 384 -19.33 -3.69 -21.57
C MET A 384 -19.49 -2.74 -22.76
N ARG A 385 -18.43 -2.55 -23.56
CA ARG A 385 -18.42 -1.67 -24.75
C ARG A 385 -17.36 -2.11 -25.75
N ASN A 386 -17.52 -1.64 -26.99
CA ASN A 386 -16.57 -1.86 -28.07
C ASN A 386 -15.39 -0.88 -27.99
N PHE A 387 -14.26 -1.29 -28.53
CA PHE A 387 -13.22 -0.38 -29.00
C PHE A 387 -13.61 0.11 -30.40
N ALA A 388 -13.62 1.42 -30.58
CA ALA A 388 -13.83 2.00 -31.91
C ALA A 388 -12.50 1.95 -32.69
N HIS A 389 -12.35 0.95 -33.53
CA HIS A 389 -11.11 0.69 -34.32
C HIS A 389 -10.64 1.88 -35.16
N ASN A 390 -11.59 2.70 -35.61
CA ASN A 390 -11.35 3.82 -36.53
C ASN A 390 -11.28 5.18 -35.80
N GLU A 391 -11.27 5.17 -34.48
CA GLU A 391 -11.19 6.37 -33.68
C GLU A 391 -9.79 6.50 -33.06
N LYS A 392 -9.52 7.70 -32.55
CA LYS A 392 -8.27 8.02 -31.86
C LYS A 392 -8.05 7.12 -30.65
N MET A 393 -6.89 6.50 -30.62
CA MET A 393 -6.47 5.58 -29.57
C MET A 393 -5.19 6.06 -28.89
N PHE A 394 -5.02 5.64 -27.66
CA PHE A 394 -3.90 6.00 -26.80
C PHE A 394 -3.21 4.74 -26.28
N ALA A 395 -1.90 4.84 -26.05
CA ALA A 395 -1.12 3.77 -25.44
C ALA A 395 -0.07 4.30 -24.47
N ILE A 396 0.18 3.53 -23.41
CA ILE A 396 1.28 3.75 -22.47
C ILE A 396 2.07 2.46 -22.32
N LYS A 397 3.39 2.53 -22.49
CA LYS A 397 4.30 1.42 -22.21
C LYS A 397 4.44 1.24 -20.70
N VAL A 398 4.16 0.04 -20.20
CA VAL A 398 4.15 -0.26 -18.75
C VAL A 398 4.96 -1.49 -18.40
N THR A 399 5.38 -1.58 -17.16
CA THR A 399 5.99 -2.77 -16.53
C THR A 399 5.25 -3.14 -15.25
N GLY A 400 5.48 -4.37 -14.79
CA GLY A 400 5.07 -4.83 -13.46
C GLY A 400 6.02 -4.30 -12.39
N ALA A 401 5.48 -3.95 -11.22
CA ALA A 401 6.25 -3.45 -10.11
C ALA A 401 5.78 -4.04 -8.77
N LEU A 402 6.69 -4.13 -7.81
CA LEU A 402 6.40 -4.41 -6.40
C LEU A 402 6.18 -3.08 -5.68
N PHE A 403 5.05 -2.94 -5.00
CA PHE A 403 4.71 -1.71 -4.26
C PHE A 403 5.01 -1.85 -2.77
N HIS A 404 4.45 -2.86 -2.11
CA HIS A 404 4.78 -3.16 -0.72
C HIS A 404 4.41 -4.60 -0.33
N THR A 405 5.00 -5.09 0.75
CA THR A 405 4.72 -6.41 1.31
C THR A 405 3.50 -6.37 2.23
N GLN A 406 2.78 -7.50 2.30
CA GLN A 406 1.55 -7.65 3.10
C GLN A 406 1.72 -8.58 4.30
N GLY A 407 2.80 -9.34 4.35
CA GLY A 407 3.17 -10.16 5.50
C GLY A 407 3.96 -9.37 6.52
N GLY A 408 3.92 -9.82 7.77
CA GLY A 408 4.62 -9.17 8.90
C GLY A 408 4.24 -9.78 10.24
N LEU A 409 4.44 -9.02 11.31
CA LEU A 409 4.13 -9.41 12.68
C LEU A 409 2.64 -9.63 12.87
N LEU A 410 2.23 -10.78 13.40
CA LEU A 410 0.83 -11.00 13.77
C LEU A 410 0.50 -10.18 15.02
N VAL A 411 -0.65 -9.50 14.98
CA VAL A 411 -1.14 -8.69 16.09
C VAL A 411 -2.53 -9.12 16.54
N ASN A 412 -2.88 -8.81 17.79
CA ASN A 412 -4.21 -9.02 18.34
C ASN A 412 -5.14 -7.80 18.08
N ASP A 413 -6.32 -7.81 18.69
CA ASP A 413 -7.34 -6.75 18.61
C ASP A 413 -6.96 -5.41 19.28
N LYS A 414 -5.85 -5.40 20.00
CA LYS A 414 -5.24 -4.20 20.59
C LYS A 414 -4.02 -3.71 19.80
N ALA A 415 -3.70 -4.34 18.66
CA ALA A 415 -2.49 -4.15 17.88
C ALA A 415 -1.18 -4.58 18.63
N GLN A 416 -1.26 -5.35 19.72
CA GLN A 416 -0.09 -5.94 20.38
C GLN A 416 0.48 -7.07 19.50
N VAL A 417 1.80 -7.12 19.38
CA VAL A 417 2.52 -8.19 18.68
C VAL A 417 2.34 -9.51 19.42
N LEU A 418 2.04 -10.59 18.70
CA LEU A 418 1.88 -11.92 19.26
C LEU A 418 3.18 -12.73 19.13
N LYS A 419 3.46 -13.55 20.12
CA LYS A 419 4.49 -14.59 20.11
C LYS A 419 3.99 -15.81 19.31
N ILE A 420 4.89 -16.76 19.02
CA ILE A 420 4.55 -18.00 18.30
C ILE A 420 3.45 -18.80 19.02
N ASP A 421 3.36 -18.73 20.33
CA ASP A 421 2.31 -19.37 21.14
C ASP A 421 0.98 -18.58 21.20
N ASN A 422 0.92 -17.45 20.46
CA ASN A 422 -0.18 -16.48 20.40
C ASN A 422 -0.43 -15.70 21.71
N THR A 423 0.46 -15.74 22.67
CA THR A 423 0.43 -14.79 23.79
C THR A 423 0.98 -13.44 23.33
N PRO A 424 0.44 -12.30 23.78
CA PRO A 424 0.94 -10.99 23.38
C PRO A 424 2.26 -10.63 24.09
N PHE A 425 3.06 -9.79 23.44
CA PHE A 425 4.02 -8.95 24.15
C PHE A 425 3.24 -7.82 24.82
N ASP A 426 3.55 -7.54 26.09
CA ASP A 426 2.74 -6.59 26.87
C ASP A 426 2.87 -5.15 26.36
N ASN A 427 4.07 -4.74 25.92
CA ASN A 427 4.38 -3.37 25.56
C ASN A 427 4.99 -3.19 24.15
N LEU A 428 4.78 -4.18 23.27
CA LEU A 428 5.21 -4.10 21.87
C LEU A 428 4.00 -4.16 20.94
N PHE A 429 3.82 -3.12 20.14
CA PHE A 429 2.72 -2.95 19.19
C PHE A 429 3.24 -2.85 17.76
N ALA A 430 2.42 -3.21 16.78
CA ALA A 430 2.76 -3.02 15.37
C ALA A 430 1.54 -2.65 14.52
N GLY A 431 1.79 -1.88 13.46
CA GLY A 431 0.76 -1.50 12.51
C GLY A 431 1.32 -1.23 11.10
N GLY A 432 0.41 -0.99 10.16
CA GLY A 432 0.78 -0.81 8.75
C GLY A 432 1.53 -2.02 8.21
N GLY A 433 2.55 -1.78 7.38
CA GLY A 433 3.34 -2.86 6.77
C GLY A 433 4.33 -3.57 7.71
N ALA A 434 4.53 -3.10 8.96
CA ALA A 434 5.27 -3.82 9.99
C ALA A 434 4.45 -4.99 10.55
N ALA A 435 3.13 -4.83 10.60
CA ALA A 435 2.19 -5.89 10.96
C ALA A 435 1.76 -6.70 9.72
N CYS A 436 1.26 -7.90 9.95
CA CYS A 436 0.58 -8.67 8.93
C CYS A 436 -0.69 -7.96 8.48
N GLY A 437 -0.89 -7.84 7.16
CA GLY A 437 -2.09 -7.30 6.57
C GLY A 437 -3.22 -8.34 6.41
N VAL A 438 -4.26 -7.94 5.68
CA VAL A 438 -5.48 -8.75 5.46
C VAL A 438 -5.55 -9.41 4.08
N SER A 439 -4.50 -9.33 3.30
CA SER A 439 -4.47 -9.87 1.93
C SER A 439 -4.21 -11.39 1.87
N GLY A 440 -3.76 -12.01 2.97
CA GLY A 440 -3.28 -13.39 2.95
C GLY A 440 -1.92 -13.55 2.26
N PRO A 441 -1.50 -14.77 1.92
CA PRO A 441 -0.16 -15.06 1.43
C PRO A 441 0.02 -14.84 -0.08
N ASP A 442 -1.04 -14.61 -0.85
CA ASP A 442 -1.00 -14.57 -2.32
C ASP A 442 -1.13 -13.13 -2.85
N VAL A 443 -0.45 -12.83 -3.97
CA VAL A 443 -0.55 -11.54 -4.67
C VAL A 443 -1.99 -11.21 -5.08
N SER A 444 -2.77 -12.24 -5.43
CA SER A 444 -4.20 -12.11 -5.82
C SER A 444 -5.10 -11.70 -4.67
N GLY A 445 -4.65 -11.83 -3.43
CA GLY A 445 -5.43 -11.47 -2.24
C GLY A 445 -5.44 -9.99 -1.93
N TYR A 446 -4.65 -9.18 -2.62
CA TYR A 446 -4.60 -7.76 -2.37
C TYR A 446 -5.87 -7.05 -2.86
N LEU A 447 -6.74 -6.65 -1.95
CA LEU A 447 -7.84 -5.74 -2.22
C LEU A 447 -7.33 -4.30 -2.23
N SER A 448 -7.82 -3.49 -3.17
CA SER A 448 -7.36 -2.10 -3.33
C SER A 448 -7.44 -1.32 -2.02
N GLY A 449 -6.33 -0.70 -1.61
CA GLY A 449 -6.24 0.10 -0.39
C GLY A 449 -5.91 -0.67 0.89
N ASN A 450 -5.74 -2.01 0.86
CA ASN A 450 -5.43 -2.81 2.07
C ASN A 450 -4.22 -2.29 2.87
N GLY A 451 -3.24 -1.67 2.20
CA GLY A 451 -2.08 -1.09 2.88
C GLY A 451 -2.45 0.09 3.79
N LEU A 452 -3.25 1.04 3.29
CA LEU A 452 -3.73 2.16 4.10
C LEU A 452 -4.83 1.75 5.08
N LEU A 453 -5.68 0.79 4.73
CA LEU A 453 -6.64 0.17 5.66
C LEU A 453 -5.96 -0.25 6.97
N THR A 454 -4.91 -1.07 6.85
CA THR A 454 -4.17 -1.57 8.03
C THR A 454 -3.33 -0.48 8.70
N ALA A 455 -2.82 0.49 7.95
CA ALA A 455 -2.07 1.60 8.51
C ALA A 455 -2.92 2.47 9.44
N PHE A 456 -4.14 2.85 9.02
CA PHE A 456 -5.04 3.67 9.84
C PHE A 456 -5.64 2.88 10.98
N SER A 457 -6.23 1.71 10.71
CA SER A 457 -6.92 0.93 11.73
C SER A 457 -5.97 0.43 12.82
N LEU A 458 -4.82 -0.15 12.48
CA LEU A 458 -3.86 -0.63 13.46
C LEU A 458 -3.05 0.51 14.09
N GLY A 459 -2.80 1.60 13.37
CA GLY A 459 -2.20 2.80 13.93
C GLY A 459 -3.05 3.39 15.05
N GLY A 460 -4.36 3.60 14.80
CA GLY A 460 -5.28 4.07 15.84
C GLY A 460 -5.36 3.12 17.04
N LEU A 461 -5.53 1.81 16.79
CA LEU A 461 -5.56 0.80 17.86
C LEU A 461 -4.28 0.77 18.68
N ALA A 462 -3.10 0.79 18.04
CA ALA A 462 -1.82 0.79 18.72
C ALA A 462 -1.66 2.03 19.60
N GLY A 463 -1.98 3.22 19.08
CA GLY A 463 -1.89 4.47 19.83
C GLY A 463 -2.78 4.47 21.06
N TRP A 464 -4.08 4.16 20.90
CA TRP A 464 -5.02 4.12 22.03
C TRP A 464 -4.69 3.06 23.09
N ASN A 465 -4.04 1.95 22.73
CA ASN A 465 -3.71 0.90 23.72
C ASN A 465 -2.32 1.06 24.32
N ALA A 466 -1.35 1.60 23.61
CA ALA A 466 -0.02 1.88 24.12
C ALA A 466 0.04 3.07 25.11
N SER A 467 -0.99 3.89 25.16
CA SER A 467 -1.05 5.10 26.01
C SER A 467 -1.93 4.94 27.25
N LYS A 468 -2.46 3.74 27.51
CA LYS A 468 -3.32 3.44 28.69
C LYS A 468 -2.51 3.11 29.95
#